data_3a89ddce1d610bcfd907508e2f8ef172
#
_entry.id   3a89ddce1d610bcfd907508e2f8ef172
#
_cell.length_a   1.000
_cell.length_b   1.000
_cell.length_c   1.000
_cell.angle_alpha   90.00
_cell.angle_beta   90.00
_cell.angle_gamma   90.00
#
_symmetry.space_group_name_H-M   'P 1'
#
loop_
_entity.id
_entity.type
_entity.pdbx_description
1 polymer ?
#
loop_
_entity_poly.entity_id
_entity_poly.type
_entity_poly.pdbx_seq_one_letter_code
_entity_poly.pdbx_strand_id
1 'polypeptide(L)'
;MNIKTKKTLIVIMCTLLFSACKASKGQPYATQRDNAWSRNACGAFSMAYYFAETGQIPGSKVEATAKKIYPKIKFDPSAGFGEYSDPFKIAQEIAPYASNVFLGMNLSNPQQPGEKLMALFAKSGDTSQLKDITDISSSLAKNQYVIEILVPRGSVDLLAPTHNPLHYVLTYWKGDTLYTLDPGRGQEEPRQNFIDGTTTRWCFCNSGIFITPN
;
A
#
# COMPACT_ATOMS: atom_id res chain seq x y z
N MET A 1 -53.52 -7.41 16.68
CA MET A 1 -52.08 -7.28 16.84
C MET A 1 -51.50 -6.73 15.53
N ASN A 2 -50.98 -5.53 15.57
CA ASN A 2 -50.87 -4.61 14.42
C ASN A 2 -49.65 -4.99 13.54
N ILE A 3 -49.85 -5.26 12.27
CA ILE A 3 -48.83 -5.68 11.28
C ILE A 3 -47.71 -4.63 11.10
N LYS A 4 -47.96 -3.37 11.47
CA LYS A 4 -46.96 -2.27 11.38
C LYS A 4 -45.78 -2.44 12.36
N THR A 5 -45.99 -3.06 13.52
CA THR A 5 -44.95 -3.23 14.55
C THR A 5 -43.91 -4.29 14.20
N LYS A 6 -44.25 -5.28 13.38
CA LYS A 6 -43.29 -6.33 12.95
C LYS A 6 -42.29 -5.86 11.89
N LYS A 7 -42.67 -4.91 11.00
CA LYS A 7 -41.75 -4.39 9.97
C LYS A 7 -40.67 -3.48 10.54
N THR A 8 -41.00 -2.72 11.59
CA THR A 8 -40.03 -1.82 12.25
C THR A 8 -38.95 -2.59 13.02
N LEU A 9 -39.32 -3.72 13.62
CA LEU A 9 -38.37 -4.55 14.37
C LEU A 9 -37.35 -5.27 13.47
N ILE A 10 -37.75 -5.66 12.25
CA ILE A 10 -36.87 -6.32 11.28
C ILE A 10 -35.84 -5.35 10.70
N VAL A 11 -36.22 -4.09 10.47
CA VAL A 11 -35.32 -3.06 9.96
C VAL A 11 -34.26 -2.67 11.01
N ILE A 12 -34.63 -2.60 12.30
CA ILE A 12 -33.69 -2.29 13.37
C ILE A 12 -32.71 -3.46 13.61
N MET A 13 -33.14 -4.71 13.43
CA MET A 13 -32.28 -5.87 13.59
C MET A 13 -31.28 -6.02 12.42
N CYS A 14 -31.64 -5.64 11.21
CA CYS A 14 -30.70 -5.63 10.08
C CYS A 14 -29.64 -4.51 10.17
N THR A 15 -29.98 -3.36 10.73
CA THR A 15 -28.99 -2.26 10.93
C THR A 15 -28.00 -2.54 12.05
N LEU A 16 -28.34 -3.37 13.03
CA LEU A 16 -27.44 -3.77 14.12
C LEU A 16 -26.44 -4.87 13.72
N LEU A 17 -26.72 -5.63 12.65
CA LEU A 17 -25.82 -6.71 12.19
C LEU A 17 -24.68 -6.21 11.30
N PHE A 18 -24.75 -5.01 10.74
CA PHE A 18 -23.66 -4.42 9.95
C PHE A 18 -22.65 -3.59 10.76
N SER A 19 -22.88 -3.42 12.07
CA SER A 19 -22.00 -2.63 12.94
C SER A 19 -20.88 -3.44 13.64
N ALA A 20 -20.77 -4.75 13.40
CA ALA A 20 -19.98 -5.64 14.26
C ALA A 20 -18.65 -6.15 13.64
N CYS A 21 -18.15 -5.54 12.57
CA CYS A 21 -16.84 -5.90 12.02
C CYS A 21 -15.93 -4.71 11.75
N LYS A 22 -15.89 -3.72 12.64
CA LYS A 22 -14.70 -2.88 12.75
C LYS A 22 -13.68 -3.71 13.51
N ALA A 23 -12.62 -4.14 12.80
CA ALA A 23 -11.44 -4.72 13.43
C ALA A 23 -11.08 -3.84 14.64
N SER A 24 -10.86 -4.43 15.80
CA SER A 24 -10.48 -3.72 17.01
C SER A 24 -9.22 -2.90 16.69
N LYS A 25 -9.34 -1.56 16.68
CA LYS A 25 -8.20 -0.67 16.48
C LYS A 25 -7.16 -1.01 17.55
N GLY A 26 -6.01 -1.55 17.11
CA GLY A 26 -4.88 -1.80 18.00
C GLY A 26 -4.23 -3.19 17.92
N GLN A 27 -4.81 -4.16 17.24
CA GLN A 27 -4.12 -5.43 16.99
C GLN A 27 -3.23 -5.29 15.75
N PRO A 28 -1.94 -5.68 15.85
CA PRO A 28 -1.06 -5.65 14.69
C PRO A 28 -1.59 -6.59 13.60
N TYR A 29 -1.48 -6.15 12.35
CA TYR A 29 -1.77 -7.00 11.19
C TYR A 29 -0.71 -8.09 11.04
N ALA A 30 -1.05 -9.18 10.35
CA ALA A 30 -0.07 -10.15 9.89
C ALA A 30 1.04 -9.47 9.08
N THR A 31 2.29 -9.94 9.24
CA THR A 31 3.47 -9.32 8.63
C THR A 31 4.07 -10.18 7.52
N GLN A 32 4.83 -9.54 6.64
CA GLN A 32 5.60 -10.27 5.63
C GLN A 32 6.73 -11.13 6.23
N ARG A 33 7.03 -11.00 7.52
CA ARG A 33 8.09 -11.75 8.20
C ARG A 33 7.62 -13.07 8.76
N ASP A 34 6.32 -13.27 8.86
CA ASP A 34 5.73 -14.44 9.54
C ASP A 34 5.90 -15.74 8.76
N ASN A 35 6.19 -15.65 7.45
CA ASN A 35 6.31 -16.82 6.58
C ASN A 35 7.46 -16.71 5.58
N ALA A 36 8.02 -17.85 5.20
CA ALA A 36 9.13 -17.90 4.23
C ALA A 36 8.74 -17.37 2.83
N TRP A 37 7.48 -17.61 2.39
CA TRP A 37 6.97 -17.17 1.08
C TRP A 37 6.83 -15.65 0.97
N SER A 38 6.72 -14.96 2.09
CA SER A 38 6.30 -13.55 2.12
C SER A 38 7.45 -12.54 2.20
N ARG A 39 8.70 -12.99 2.21
CA ARG A 39 9.89 -12.13 2.39
C ARG A 39 9.96 -10.95 1.42
N ASN A 40 9.49 -11.12 0.18
CA ASN A 40 9.48 -10.09 -0.88
C ASN A 40 8.06 -9.61 -1.21
N ALA A 41 7.08 -9.92 -0.35
CA ALA A 41 5.66 -9.67 -0.60
C ALA A 41 5.16 -8.33 -0.02
N CYS A 42 6.05 -7.37 0.30
CA CYS A 42 5.65 -6.08 0.90
C CYS A 42 4.58 -5.35 0.09
N GLY A 43 4.65 -5.35 -1.24
CA GLY A 43 3.62 -4.77 -2.09
C GLY A 43 2.25 -5.45 -1.91
N ALA A 44 2.22 -6.78 -1.83
CA ALA A 44 0.98 -7.53 -1.61
C ALA A 44 0.39 -7.30 -0.20
N PHE A 45 1.23 -7.19 0.82
CA PHE A 45 0.78 -6.84 2.16
C PHE A 45 0.26 -5.40 2.23
N SER A 46 0.94 -4.43 1.61
CA SER A 46 0.45 -3.05 1.54
C SER A 46 -0.91 -2.94 0.85
N MET A 47 -1.15 -3.72 -0.21
CA MET A 47 -2.48 -3.84 -0.83
C MET A 47 -3.51 -4.45 0.13
N ALA A 48 -3.15 -5.54 0.81
CA ALA A 48 -4.05 -6.20 1.75
C ALA A 48 -4.39 -5.29 2.95
N TYR A 49 -3.45 -4.47 3.41
CA TYR A 49 -3.70 -3.44 4.41
C TYR A 49 -4.66 -2.37 3.90
N TYR A 50 -4.49 -1.89 2.66
CA TYR A 50 -5.45 -0.97 2.03
C TYR A 50 -6.86 -1.56 2.04
N PHE A 51 -7.03 -2.81 1.65
CA PHE A 51 -8.34 -3.47 1.67
C PHE A 51 -8.90 -3.62 3.09
N ALA A 52 -8.05 -3.84 4.09
CA ALA A 52 -8.48 -3.92 5.48
C ALA A 52 -8.87 -2.54 6.06
N GLU A 53 -8.06 -1.50 5.80
CA GLU A 53 -8.32 -0.13 6.25
C GLU A 53 -9.58 0.47 5.61
N THR A 54 -9.88 0.09 4.37
CA THR A 54 -11.12 0.49 3.67
C THR A 54 -12.32 -0.42 3.95
N GLY A 55 -12.15 -1.46 4.80
CA GLY A 55 -13.23 -2.36 5.20
C GLY A 55 -13.65 -3.39 4.14
N GLN A 56 -12.89 -3.54 3.06
CA GLN A 56 -13.16 -4.51 1.99
C GLN A 56 -12.86 -5.95 2.43
N ILE A 57 -11.94 -6.12 3.37
CA ILE A 57 -11.65 -7.40 4.03
C ILE A 57 -11.52 -7.20 5.54
N PRO A 58 -11.82 -8.21 6.36
CA PRO A 58 -11.46 -8.16 7.78
C PRO A 58 -9.93 -8.27 7.96
N GLY A 59 -9.38 -7.60 8.99
CA GLY A 59 -7.94 -7.59 9.27
C GLY A 59 -7.32 -8.97 9.44
N SER A 60 -8.08 -9.96 9.94
CA SER A 60 -7.67 -11.36 10.05
C SER A 60 -7.43 -12.06 8.70
N LYS A 61 -7.84 -11.45 7.58
CA LYS A 61 -7.65 -11.99 6.22
C LYS A 61 -6.47 -11.36 5.47
N VAL A 62 -5.75 -10.44 6.08
CA VAL A 62 -4.61 -9.74 5.45
C VAL A 62 -3.60 -10.73 4.87
N GLU A 63 -3.11 -11.70 5.65
CA GLU A 63 -2.13 -12.67 5.16
C GLU A 63 -2.66 -13.51 3.98
N ALA A 64 -3.87 -14.07 4.13
CA ALA A 64 -4.47 -14.88 3.07
C ALA A 64 -4.69 -14.07 1.78
N THR A 65 -5.07 -12.80 1.91
CA THR A 65 -5.25 -11.88 0.78
C THR A 65 -3.90 -11.55 0.14
N ALA A 66 -2.88 -11.20 0.92
CA ALA A 66 -1.53 -10.95 0.42
C ALA A 66 -0.97 -12.16 -0.33
N LYS A 67 -1.15 -13.38 0.21
CA LYS A 67 -0.73 -14.62 -0.44
C LYS A 67 -1.38 -14.84 -1.80
N LYS A 68 -2.67 -14.50 -1.93
CA LYS A 68 -3.41 -14.60 -3.19
C LYS A 68 -2.97 -13.55 -4.22
N ILE A 69 -2.63 -12.34 -3.78
CA ILE A 69 -2.24 -11.21 -4.63
C ILE A 69 -0.81 -11.36 -5.12
N TYR A 70 0.11 -11.75 -4.26
CA TYR A 70 1.55 -11.71 -4.50
C TYR A 70 2.00 -12.32 -5.83
N PRO A 71 1.54 -13.51 -6.26
CA PRO A 71 1.93 -14.08 -7.57
C PRO A 71 1.54 -13.22 -8.77
N LYS A 72 0.50 -12.41 -8.64
CA LYS A 72 -0.05 -11.59 -9.74
C LYS A 72 0.74 -10.30 -9.95
N ILE A 73 1.35 -9.77 -8.88
CA ILE A 73 2.03 -8.47 -8.89
C ILE A 73 3.55 -8.56 -8.95
N LYS A 74 4.13 -9.75 -9.03
CA LYS A 74 5.57 -9.90 -9.22
C LYS A 74 6.00 -9.32 -10.57
N PHE A 75 7.22 -8.80 -10.63
CA PHE A 75 7.87 -8.53 -11.91
C PHE A 75 7.95 -9.80 -12.74
N ASP A 76 7.94 -9.63 -14.05
CA ASP A 76 8.23 -10.74 -14.94
C ASP A 76 9.70 -11.17 -14.77
N PRO A 77 10.00 -12.48 -14.77
CA PRO A 77 11.37 -12.97 -14.56
C PRO A 77 12.39 -12.37 -15.54
N SER A 78 11.96 -12.06 -16.76
CA SER A 78 12.79 -11.42 -17.80
C SER A 78 13.14 -9.96 -17.49
N ALA A 79 12.42 -9.31 -16.58
CA ALA A 79 12.68 -7.92 -16.20
C ALA A 79 13.93 -7.75 -15.32
N GLY A 80 14.46 -8.84 -14.75
CA GLY A 80 15.68 -8.82 -13.94
C GLY A 80 15.52 -8.29 -12.52
N PHE A 81 14.29 -8.09 -12.03
CA PHE A 81 14.00 -7.56 -10.68
C PHE A 81 13.67 -8.66 -9.65
N GLY A 82 13.91 -9.91 -10.00
CA GLY A 82 13.65 -11.01 -9.10
C GLY A 82 12.17 -11.13 -8.71
N GLU A 83 11.93 -11.45 -7.45
CA GLU A 83 10.58 -11.67 -6.91
C GLU A 83 9.93 -10.42 -6.29
N TYR A 84 10.43 -9.21 -6.56
CA TYR A 84 9.83 -7.99 -6.05
C TYR A 84 8.50 -7.69 -6.75
N SER A 85 7.69 -6.87 -6.08
CA SER A 85 6.40 -6.43 -6.62
C SER A 85 6.60 -5.32 -7.67
N ASP A 86 5.87 -5.44 -8.77
CA ASP A 86 5.82 -4.45 -9.84
C ASP A 86 4.76 -3.39 -9.49
N PRO A 87 5.13 -2.10 -9.38
CA PRO A 87 4.18 -1.05 -9.00
C PRO A 87 3.05 -0.85 -10.02
N PHE A 88 3.27 -1.12 -11.31
CA PHE A 88 2.20 -1.07 -12.31
C PHE A 88 1.20 -2.20 -12.12
N LYS A 89 1.67 -3.41 -11.84
CA LYS A 89 0.78 -4.53 -11.54
C LYS A 89 0.02 -4.31 -10.23
N ILE A 90 0.64 -3.67 -9.22
CA ILE A 90 -0.07 -3.25 -8.01
C ILE A 90 -1.19 -2.28 -8.38
N ALA A 91 -0.92 -1.25 -9.16
CA ALA A 91 -1.93 -0.27 -9.57
C ALA A 91 -3.07 -0.93 -10.38
N GLN A 92 -2.76 -1.84 -11.29
CA GLN A 92 -3.74 -2.60 -12.07
C GLN A 92 -4.62 -3.49 -11.20
N GLU A 93 -4.04 -4.22 -10.23
CA GLU A 93 -4.81 -5.10 -9.33
C GLU A 93 -5.68 -4.33 -8.33
N ILE A 94 -5.34 -3.07 -8.00
CA ILE A 94 -6.16 -2.20 -7.13
C ILE A 94 -7.27 -1.51 -7.91
N ALA A 95 -7.07 -1.15 -9.17
CA ALA A 95 -7.98 -0.33 -9.97
C ALA A 95 -9.46 -0.77 -9.92
N PRO A 96 -9.82 -2.07 -9.93
CA PRO A 96 -11.21 -2.51 -9.81
C PRO A 96 -11.88 -2.18 -8.46
N TYR A 97 -11.11 -1.81 -7.45
CA TYR A 97 -11.55 -1.60 -6.06
C TYR A 97 -11.44 -0.14 -5.60
N ALA A 98 -11.17 0.77 -6.53
CA ALA A 98 -10.96 2.19 -6.24
C ALA A 98 -11.58 3.06 -7.33
N SER A 99 -12.01 4.27 -6.97
CA SER A 99 -12.55 5.23 -7.92
C SER A 99 -11.47 5.88 -8.79
N ASN A 100 -10.23 5.93 -8.28
CA ASN A 100 -9.07 6.42 -9.03
C ASN A 100 -7.78 5.80 -8.51
N VAL A 101 -6.88 5.43 -9.42
CA VAL A 101 -5.53 4.94 -9.12
C VAL A 101 -4.54 5.56 -10.10
N PHE A 102 -3.43 6.08 -9.59
CA PHE A 102 -2.34 6.56 -10.43
C PHE A 102 -0.98 6.39 -9.74
N LEU A 103 0.08 6.35 -10.53
CA LEU A 103 1.44 6.38 -10.07
C LEU A 103 1.91 7.83 -9.96
N GLY A 104 2.33 8.25 -8.78
CA GLY A 104 2.90 9.57 -8.55
C GLY A 104 4.40 9.49 -8.30
N MET A 105 5.15 10.43 -8.88
CA MET A 105 6.59 10.56 -8.69
C MET A 105 7.01 12.03 -8.89
N ASN A 106 8.00 12.49 -8.16
CA ASN A 106 8.60 13.80 -8.45
C ASN A 106 9.44 13.69 -9.74
N LEU A 107 8.86 14.10 -10.85
CA LEU A 107 9.51 14.07 -12.17
C LEU A 107 10.38 15.29 -12.40
N SER A 108 10.06 16.41 -11.75
CA SER A 108 10.76 17.71 -11.94
C SER A 108 12.10 17.77 -11.19
N ASN A 109 12.21 17.01 -10.11
CA ASN A 109 13.46 16.89 -9.33
C ASN A 109 13.58 15.45 -8.83
N PRO A 110 13.86 14.49 -9.73
CA PRO A 110 14.05 13.10 -9.33
C PRO A 110 15.31 13.03 -8.45
N GLN A 111 15.11 13.03 -7.14
CA GLN A 111 16.20 12.70 -6.23
C GLN A 111 16.75 11.33 -6.62
N GLN A 112 18.02 11.10 -6.39
CA GLN A 112 18.78 9.93 -6.85
C GLN A 112 18.09 8.61 -6.61
N PRO A 113 17.12 8.13 -6.06
CA PRO A 113 16.37 6.94 -6.39
C PRO A 113 15.34 7.11 -7.53
N GLY A 114 14.84 8.35 -7.76
CA GLY A 114 13.77 8.61 -8.71
C GLY A 114 14.12 8.29 -10.15
N GLU A 115 15.32 8.71 -10.63
CA GLU A 115 15.77 8.42 -12.00
C GLU A 115 15.86 6.92 -12.27
N LYS A 116 16.34 6.17 -11.30
CA LYS A 116 16.46 4.71 -11.42
C LYS A 116 15.12 4.00 -11.34
N LEU A 117 14.19 4.50 -10.52
CA LEU A 117 12.81 4.05 -10.51
C LEU A 117 12.12 4.37 -11.84
N MET A 118 12.37 5.53 -12.44
CA MET A 118 11.87 5.87 -13.78
C MET A 118 12.37 4.90 -14.85
N ALA A 119 13.66 4.55 -14.82
CA ALA A 119 14.22 3.56 -15.75
C ALA A 119 13.60 2.16 -15.52
N LEU A 120 13.32 1.80 -14.27
CA LEU A 120 12.63 0.58 -13.91
C LEU A 120 11.19 0.58 -14.43
N PHE A 121 10.48 1.66 -14.25
CA PHE A 121 9.11 1.82 -14.72
C PHE A 121 9.03 1.83 -16.25
N ALA A 122 9.95 2.47 -16.93
CA ALA A 122 10.03 2.44 -18.41
C ALA A 122 10.20 1.03 -18.99
N LYS A 123 10.77 0.10 -18.20
CA LYS A 123 10.92 -1.31 -18.63
C LYS A 123 9.70 -2.18 -18.35
N SER A 124 8.90 -1.84 -17.34
CA SER A 124 7.84 -2.71 -16.84
C SER A 124 6.42 -2.25 -17.17
N GLY A 125 6.22 -1.01 -17.63
CA GLY A 125 4.86 -0.50 -17.82
C GLY A 125 4.76 0.76 -18.68
N ASP A 126 3.53 1.21 -18.83
CA ASP A 126 3.17 2.42 -19.54
C ASP A 126 3.41 3.65 -18.65
N THR A 127 4.46 4.41 -18.96
CA THR A 127 4.80 5.64 -18.23
C THR A 127 3.80 6.78 -18.45
N SER A 128 2.84 6.65 -19.39
CA SER A 128 1.78 7.62 -19.59
C SER A 128 0.84 7.76 -18.36
N GLN A 129 0.82 6.78 -17.47
CA GLN A 129 0.06 6.81 -16.22
C GLN A 129 0.82 7.47 -15.06
N LEU A 130 2.07 7.92 -15.26
CA LEU A 130 2.82 8.64 -14.25
C LEU A 130 2.33 10.09 -14.15
N LYS A 131 2.11 10.55 -12.91
CA LYS A 131 1.81 11.94 -12.61
C LYS A 131 2.97 12.58 -11.86
N ASP A 132 3.29 13.80 -12.24
CA ASP A 132 4.26 14.60 -11.49
C ASP A 132 3.67 15.03 -10.15
N ILE A 133 4.40 14.80 -9.08
CA ILE A 133 4.06 15.22 -7.72
C ILE A 133 5.27 15.89 -7.07
N THR A 134 5.05 16.86 -6.20
CA THR A 134 6.15 17.50 -5.45
C THR A 134 6.68 16.56 -4.38
N ASP A 135 5.80 16.08 -3.53
CA ASP A 135 6.06 15.09 -2.48
C ASP A 135 4.74 14.40 -2.07
N ILE A 136 4.85 13.31 -1.32
CA ILE A 136 3.69 12.52 -0.89
C ILE A 136 2.78 13.35 0.04
N SER A 137 3.36 14.10 0.98
CA SER A 137 2.57 14.78 2.01
C SER A 137 1.68 15.88 1.44
N SER A 138 2.19 16.66 0.47
CA SER A 138 1.43 17.72 -0.20
C SER A 138 0.50 17.20 -1.28
N SER A 139 0.77 16.03 -1.85
CA SER A 139 0.03 15.48 -2.98
C SER A 139 -1.08 14.51 -2.57
N LEU A 140 -1.03 13.96 -1.34
CA LEU A 140 -2.00 13.00 -0.84
C LEU A 140 -3.21 13.71 -0.23
N ALA A 141 -4.38 13.59 -0.84
CA ALA A 141 -5.62 14.11 -0.27
C ALA A 141 -6.07 13.32 0.98
N LYS A 142 -6.86 13.98 1.87
CA LYS A 142 -7.30 13.39 3.15
C LYS A 142 -8.11 12.10 3.02
N ASN A 143 -8.78 11.89 1.89
CA ASN A 143 -9.56 10.69 1.59
C ASN A 143 -8.81 9.67 0.74
N GLN A 144 -7.53 9.86 0.53
CA GLN A 144 -6.69 8.98 -0.29
C GLN A 144 -5.75 8.14 0.57
N TYR A 145 -5.29 7.07 -0.02
CA TYR A 145 -4.20 6.22 0.43
C TYR A 145 -3.07 6.26 -0.59
N VAL A 146 -1.85 5.99 -0.16
CA VAL A 146 -0.74 5.78 -1.07
C VAL A 146 0.06 4.55 -0.63
N ILE A 147 0.37 3.67 -1.57
CA ILE A 147 1.38 2.64 -1.35
C ILE A 147 2.71 3.26 -1.77
N GLU A 148 3.47 3.74 -0.78
CA GLU A 148 4.76 4.40 -1.01
C GLU A 148 5.84 3.39 -1.36
N ILE A 149 6.73 3.79 -2.24
CA ILE A 149 7.92 3.05 -2.62
C ILE A 149 9.10 3.59 -1.80
N LEU A 150 9.83 2.69 -1.18
CA LEU A 150 10.98 2.98 -0.34
C LEU A 150 12.22 2.30 -0.89
N VAL A 151 13.36 2.90 -0.65
CA VAL A 151 14.67 2.36 -1.03
C VAL A 151 15.60 2.28 0.18
N PRO A 152 16.60 1.40 0.19
CA PRO A 152 17.57 1.34 1.27
C PRO A 152 18.35 2.64 1.40
N ARG A 153 18.60 3.08 2.64
CA ARG A 153 19.50 4.20 2.92
C ARG A 153 20.91 3.90 2.41
N GLY A 154 21.51 4.88 1.74
CA GLY A 154 22.85 4.72 1.18
C GLY A 154 22.93 3.81 -0.05
N SER A 155 21.78 3.36 -0.57
CA SER A 155 21.74 2.60 -1.81
C SER A 155 22.03 3.51 -2.97
N VAL A 156 23.09 3.19 -3.70
CA VAL A 156 23.53 3.93 -4.90
C VAL A 156 23.15 3.23 -6.19
N ASP A 157 22.77 1.95 -6.13
CA ASP A 157 22.47 1.16 -7.33
C ASP A 157 21.17 0.35 -7.22
N LEU A 158 20.06 1.01 -7.57
CA LEU A 158 18.74 0.37 -7.64
C LEU A 158 18.59 -0.57 -8.84
N LEU A 159 19.52 -0.53 -9.79
CA LEU A 159 19.51 -1.40 -10.97
C LEU A 159 20.28 -2.70 -10.76
N ALA A 160 20.94 -2.88 -9.62
CA ALA A 160 21.51 -4.16 -9.24
C ALA A 160 20.42 -5.01 -8.57
N PRO A 161 19.77 -5.94 -9.26
CA PRO A 161 18.57 -6.63 -8.76
C PRO A 161 18.83 -7.48 -7.51
N THR A 162 20.06 -7.80 -7.24
CA THR A 162 20.45 -8.68 -6.14
C THR A 162 20.78 -7.94 -4.83
N HIS A 163 20.94 -6.60 -4.85
CA HIS A 163 21.51 -5.87 -3.73
C HIS A 163 20.65 -4.73 -3.19
N ASN A 164 19.63 -4.28 -3.91
CA ASN A 164 18.82 -3.12 -3.56
C ASN A 164 17.32 -3.41 -3.63
N PRO A 165 16.76 -4.05 -2.61
CA PRO A 165 15.34 -4.36 -2.59
C PRO A 165 14.51 -3.08 -2.56
N LEU A 166 13.40 -3.06 -3.30
CA LEU A 166 12.32 -2.11 -3.06
C LEU A 166 11.54 -2.56 -1.82
N HIS A 167 11.01 -1.59 -1.08
CA HIS A 167 10.06 -1.83 -0.03
C HIS A 167 8.80 -1.00 -0.26
N TYR A 168 7.65 -1.54 0.11
CA TYR A 168 6.35 -0.89 -0.02
C TYR A 168 5.72 -0.76 1.35
N VAL A 169 5.12 0.40 1.62
CA VAL A 169 4.36 0.67 2.83
C VAL A 169 3.05 1.37 2.47
N LEU A 170 2.00 1.19 3.27
CA LEU A 170 0.75 1.92 3.12
C LEU A 170 0.79 3.19 3.95
N THR A 171 0.57 4.35 3.32
CA THR A 171 0.49 5.65 4.00
C THR A 171 -0.85 6.31 3.76
N TYR A 172 -1.41 6.95 4.79
CA TYR A 172 -2.71 7.61 4.76
C TYR A 172 -2.87 8.63 5.90
N TRP A 173 -3.86 9.50 5.74
CA TRP A 173 -4.19 10.48 6.74
C TRP A 173 -5.07 9.90 7.86
N LYS A 174 -4.76 10.29 9.10
CA LYS A 174 -5.57 10.03 10.28
C LYS A 174 -5.70 11.34 11.06
N GLY A 175 -6.82 12.03 10.85
CA GLY A 175 -6.94 13.44 11.23
C GLY A 175 -5.94 14.30 10.45
N ASP A 176 -5.08 15.02 11.16
CA ASP A 176 -4.06 15.89 10.55
C ASP A 176 -2.66 15.28 10.52
N THR A 177 -2.56 14.00 10.84
CA THR A 177 -1.28 13.29 10.88
C THR A 177 -1.25 12.20 9.81
N LEU A 178 -0.16 12.14 9.05
CA LEU A 178 0.14 11.01 8.16
C LEU A 178 0.66 9.83 8.97
N TYR A 179 0.07 8.67 8.73
CA TYR A 179 0.49 7.40 9.30
C TYR A 179 1.02 6.47 8.22
N THR A 180 1.95 5.64 8.61
CA THR A 180 2.54 4.60 7.77
C THR A 180 2.34 3.24 8.43
N LEU A 181 1.86 2.27 7.65
CA LEU A 181 1.68 0.88 8.05
C LEU A 181 2.69 0.03 7.27
N ASP A 182 3.71 -0.46 8.00
CA ASP A 182 4.83 -1.20 7.42
C ASP A 182 4.58 -2.71 7.43
N PRO A 183 4.59 -3.38 6.26
CA PRO A 183 4.51 -4.83 6.17
C PRO A 183 5.57 -5.59 6.96
N GLY A 184 6.73 -4.97 7.19
CA GLY A 184 7.78 -5.56 8.01
C GLY A 184 7.46 -5.62 9.50
N ARG A 185 6.46 -4.86 9.98
CA ARG A 185 6.08 -4.76 11.40
C ARG A 185 4.61 -5.07 11.66
N GLY A 186 3.73 -4.89 10.66
CA GLY A 186 2.28 -5.02 10.81
C GLY A 186 1.66 -3.95 11.72
N GLN A 187 2.38 -2.90 12.03
CA GLN A 187 1.99 -1.84 12.95
C GLN A 187 1.97 -0.49 12.26
N GLU A 188 1.02 0.32 12.68
CA GLU A 188 0.85 1.70 12.26
C GLU A 188 1.69 2.63 13.15
N GLU A 189 2.42 3.55 12.52
CA GLU A 189 3.14 4.61 13.22
C GLU A 189 3.02 5.95 12.47
N PRO A 190 3.14 7.11 13.16
CA PRO A 190 3.24 8.38 12.46
C PRO A 190 4.35 8.35 11.42
N ARG A 191 4.06 8.79 10.18
CA ARG A 191 5.03 8.77 9.07
C ARG A 191 6.34 9.49 9.42
N GLN A 192 6.25 10.57 10.20
CA GLN A 192 7.43 11.31 10.64
C GLN A 192 8.38 10.43 11.48
N ASN A 193 7.85 9.61 12.37
CA ASN A 193 8.67 8.68 13.17
C ASN A 193 9.37 7.65 12.28
N PHE A 194 8.70 7.22 11.20
CA PHE A 194 9.28 6.30 10.23
C PHE A 194 10.42 6.96 9.43
N ILE A 195 10.27 8.25 9.09
CA ILE A 195 11.30 9.03 8.37
C ILE A 195 12.51 9.30 9.27
N ASP A 196 12.27 9.82 10.47
CA ASP A 196 13.30 10.24 11.42
C ASP A 196 13.93 9.05 12.14
N GLY A 197 13.26 7.91 12.08
CA GLY A 197 13.67 6.72 12.79
C GLY A 197 15.06 6.27 12.38
N THR A 198 16.02 6.42 13.28
CA THR A 198 17.35 5.77 13.20
C THR A 198 17.21 4.26 13.10
N THR A 199 16.02 3.74 13.35
CA THR A 199 15.69 2.31 13.39
C THR A 199 15.35 1.73 12.02
N THR A 200 15.03 2.55 10.99
CA THR A 200 14.75 2.02 9.67
C THR A 200 15.93 2.19 8.72
N ARG A 201 16.22 1.14 7.98
CA ARG A 201 17.20 1.15 6.89
C ARG A 201 16.63 1.73 5.57
N TRP A 202 15.38 2.15 5.60
CA TRP A 202 14.66 2.62 4.43
C TRP A 202 14.61 4.15 4.35
N CYS A 203 14.51 4.69 3.16
CA CYS A 203 14.19 6.09 2.92
C CYS A 203 13.09 6.21 1.86
N PHE A 204 12.29 7.27 2.00
CA PHE A 204 11.27 7.63 1.04
C PHE A 204 11.89 8.26 -0.20
N CYS A 205 11.34 7.97 -1.37
CA CYS A 205 11.78 8.52 -2.65
C CYS A 205 10.70 9.35 -3.35
N ASN A 206 9.70 9.82 -2.60
CA ASN A 206 8.57 10.59 -3.10
C ASN A 206 7.91 9.97 -4.34
N SER A 207 7.68 8.67 -4.28
CA SER A 207 6.96 7.93 -5.30
C SER A 207 6.05 6.89 -4.69
N GLY A 208 4.93 6.63 -5.34
CA GLY A 208 3.96 5.65 -4.87
C GLY A 208 2.74 5.51 -5.75
N ILE A 209 1.90 4.57 -5.40
CA ILE A 209 0.61 4.31 -6.01
C ILE A 209 -0.45 5.01 -5.17
N PHE A 210 -1.04 6.08 -5.72
CA PHE A 210 -2.11 6.86 -5.10
C PHE A 210 -3.46 6.20 -5.39
N ILE A 211 -4.29 6.09 -4.37
CA ILE A 211 -5.54 5.33 -4.41
C ILE A 211 -6.64 6.18 -3.77
N THR A 212 -7.69 6.47 -4.55
CA THR A 212 -8.93 7.04 -4.02
C THR A 212 -9.94 5.91 -3.88
N PRO A 213 -10.40 5.57 -2.67
CA PRO A 213 -11.44 4.55 -2.49
C PRO A 213 -12.75 4.89 -3.22
N ASN A 214 -13.58 3.87 -3.49
CA ASN A 214 -14.95 4.03 -4.00
C ASN A 214 -15.85 4.67 -2.95
#